data_cd4954a7b693521ad25086043ad198b3
#
_entry.id   cd4954a7b693521ad25086043ad198b3
#
_cell.length_a   1.000
_cell.length_b   1.000
_cell.length_c   1.000
_cell.angle_alpha   90.00
_cell.angle_beta   90.00
_cell.angle_gamma   90.00
#
_symmetry.space_group_name_H-M   'P 1'
#
loop_
_entity.id
_entity.type
_entity.pdbx_description
1 polymer ?
#
loop_
_entity_poly.entity_id
_entity_poly.type
_entity_poly.pdbx_seq_one_letter_code
_entity_poly.pdbx_strand_id
1 'polypeptide(L)'
;MSGFALVTGASSGIGLEICKSLAKRGVNIILTSRSENKLKRISEEINSKYQVKTAYYPCDLADDKGPQKIYDYCESKNFKVEILVNNAGYALPNSFEENSVEDEEKCIRVLGTSVISLTKLFLRKMLKNEGGKIMIVSSVAAFAPPAAIQVLYGPVKTFTNRFNDALNIGTIDGSALVTI
;
A
#
# COMPACT_ATOMS: atom_id res chain seq x y z
N MET A 1 -11.29 -17.67 0.07
CA MET A 1 -9.85 -17.39 -0.08
C MET A 1 -9.17 -17.67 1.25
N SER A 2 -8.09 -18.45 1.26
CA SER A 2 -7.36 -18.76 2.51
C SER A 2 -6.26 -17.73 2.82
N GLY A 3 -5.93 -16.87 1.87
CA GLY A 3 -4.86 -15.89 1.95
C GLY A 3 -5.28 -14.56 2.58
N PHE A 4 -4.31 -13.68 2.67
CA PHE A 4 -4.45 -12.36 3.28
C PHE A 4 -4.38 -11.24 2.24
N ALA A 5 -5.08 -10.14 2.53
CA ALA A 5 -4.83 -8.85 1.92
C ALA A 5 -3.96 -8.00 2.86
N LEU A 6 -2.82 -7.53 2.38
CA LEU A 6 -1.98 -6.54 3.05
C LEU A 6 -2.37 -5.15 2.56
N VAL A 7 -2.77 -4.26 3.46
CA VAL A 7 -3.20 -2.89 3.13
C VAL A 7 -2.31 -1.88 3.84
N THR A 8 -1.63 -1.02 3.07
CA THR A 8 -0.84 0.08 3.63
C THR A 8 -1.71 1.33 3.84
N GLY A 9 -1.40 2.13 4.86
CA GLY A 9 -2.23 3.28 5.23
C GLY A 9 -3.61 2.89 5.78
N ALA A 10 -3.71 1.71 6.40
CA ALA A 10 -4.97 1.08 6.81
C ALA A 10 -5.66 1.72 8.03
N SER A 11 -5.07 2.75 8.65
CA SER A 11 -5.58 3.32 9.91
C SER A 11 -6.67 4.38 9.74
N SER A 12 -6.99 4.78 8.51
CA SER A 12 -8.01 5.80 8.23
C SER A 12 -8.35 5.87 6.73
N GLY A 13 -9.37 6.66 6.39
CA GLY A 13 -9.71 7.02 5.01
C GLY A 13 -9.90 5.83 4.07
N ILE A 14 -9.39 5.96 2.86
CA ILE A 14 -9.55 4.97 1.77
C ILE A 14 -9.00 3.59 2.19
N GLY A 15 -7.82 3.53 2.82
CA GLY A 15 -7.22 2.27 3.24
C GLY A 15 -8.07 1.49 4.24
N LEU A 16 -8.68 2.19 5.21
CA LEU A 16 -9.60 1.57 6.17
C LEU A 16 -10.85 1.03 5.48
N GLU A 17 -11.44 1.79 4.56
CA GLU A 17 -12.63 1.35 3.85
C GLU A 17 -12.35 0.17 2.89
N ILE A 18 -11.17 0.13 2.29
CA ILE A 18 -10.69 -1.04 1.53
C ILE A 18 -10.59 -2.27 2.45
N CYS A 19 -10.01 -2.13 3.65
CA CYS A 19 -9.94 -3.23 4.62
C CYS A 19 -11.34 -3.77 4.96
N LYS A 20 -12.30 -2.90 5.26
CA LYS A 20 -13.68 -3.27 5.56
C LYS A 20 -14.37 -3.96 4.37
N SER A 21 -14.18 -3.42 3.16
CA SER A 21 -14.75 -3.98 1.93
C SER A 21 -14.22 -5.38 1.62
N LEU A 22 -12.93 -5.61 1.79
CA LEU A 22 -12.30 -6.92 1.61
C LEU A 22 -12.74 -7.90 2.71
N ALA A 23 -12.77 -7.46 3.97
CA ALA A 23 -13.23 -8.27 5.09
C ALA A 23 -14.70 -8.70 4.94
N LYS A 24 -15.58 -7.82 4.45
CA LYS A 24 -16.98 -8.14 4.12
C LYS A 24 -17.10 -9.27 3.07
N ARG A 25 -16.08 -9.44 2.24
CA ARG A 25 -15.98 -10.52 1.23
C ARG A 25 -15.29 -11.79 1.75
N GLY A 26 -15.01 -11.87 3.06
CA GLY A 26 -14.37 -13.02 3.69
C GLY A 26 -12.85 -13.07 3.53
N VAL A 27 -12.20 -11.98 3.13
CA VAL A 27 -10.74 -11.91 2.97
C VAL A 27 -10.10 -11.58 4.32
N ASN A 28 -9.07 -12.31 4.72
CA ASN A 28 -8.28 -12.01 5.91
C ASN A 28 -7.42 -10.76 5.67
N ILE A 29 -7.20 -9.94 6.70
CA ILE A 29 -6.58 -8.61 6.53
C ILE A 29 -5.31 -8.47 7.37
N ILE A 30 -4.26 -7.94 6.77
CA ILE A 30 -3.08 -7.42 7.45
C ILE A 30 -3.08 -5.89 7.28
N LEU A 31 -3.17 -5.19 8.40
CA LEU A 31 -3.20 -3.73 8.42
C LEU A 31 -1.80 -3.17 8.72
N THR A 32 -1.33 -2.20 7.96
CA THR A 32 -0.11 -1.48 8.30
C THR A 32 -0.27 0.03 8.17
N SER A 33 0.24 0.74 9.16
CA SER A 33 0.37 2.20 9.23
C SER A 33 1.31 2.56 10.40
N ARG A 34 1.53 3.85 10.66
CA ARG A 34 2.41 4.29 11.75
C ARG A 34 1.81 4.10 13.15
N SER A 35 0.49 4.20 13.31
CA SER A 35 -0.18 4.23 14.62
C SER A 35 -0.59 2.84 15.08
N GLU A 36 0.20 2.21 15.96
CA GLU A 36 -0.08 0.89 16.51
C GLU A 36 -1.44 0.82 17.22
N ASN A 37 -1.74 1.78 18.09
CA ASN A 37 -3.00 1.80 18.85
C ASN A 37 -4.23 1.83 17.94
N LYS A 38 -4.18 2.61 16.83
CA LYS A 38 -5.27 2.64 15.85
C LYS A 38 -5.38 1.31 15.11
N LEU A 39 -4.26 0.74 14.68
CA LEU A 39 -4.24 -0.54 13.98
C LEU A 39 -4.81 -1.66 14.83
N LYS A 40 -4.41 -1.74 16.11
CA LYS A 40 -4.91 -2.74 17.06
C LYS A 40 -6.44 -2.67 17.17
N ARG A 41 -6.97 -1.49 17.48
CA ARG A 41 -8.43 -1.29 17.60
C ARG A 41 -9.17 -1.66 16.32
N ILE A 42 -8.70 -1.22 15.16
CA ILE A 42 -9.33 -1.51 13.86
C ILE A 42 -9.26 -2.99 13.55
N SER A 43 -8.16 -3.65 13.85
CA SER A 43 -7.98 -5.10 13.69
C SER A 43 -9.02 -5.88 14.50
N GLU A 44 -9.21 -5.53 15.76
CA GLU A 44 -10.21 -6.14 16.64
C GLU A 44 -11.64 -5.89 16.14
N GLU A 45 -11.95 -4.67 15.70
CA GLU A 45 -13.25 -4.30 15.13
C GLU A 45 -13.57 -5.11 13.86
N ILE A 46 -12.63 -5.19 12.93
CA ILE A 46 -12.81 -5.93 11.67
C ILE A 46 -12.96 -7.43 11.93
N ASN A 47 -12.13 -8.00 12.80
CA ASN A 47 -12.20 -9.41 13.17
C ASN A 47 -13.58 -9.75 13.76
N SER A 48 -14.04 -8.98 14.75
CA SER A 48 -15.33 -9.20 15.43
C SER A 48 -16.51 -9.04 14.48
N LYS A 49 -16.49 -7.99 13.64
CA LYS A 49 -17.63 -7.66 12.76
C LYS A 49 -17.77 -8.59 11.57
N TYR A 50 -16.68 -8.99 10.94
CA TYR A 50 -16.70 -9.73 9.68
C TYR A 50 -16.26 -11.19 9.81
N GLN A 51 -15.86 -11.63 11.01
CA GLN A 51 -15.45 -13.01 11.31
C GLN A 51 -14.28 -13.49 10.41
N VAL A 52 -13.34 -12.59 10.08
CA VAL A 52 -12.13 -12.86 9.31
C VAL A 52 -10.90 -12.77 10.21
N LYS A 53 -9.83 -13.46 9.85
CA LYS A 53 -8.55 -13.30 10.55
C LYS A 53 -7.96 -11.93 10.24
N THR A 54 -7.47 -11.26 11.27
CA THR A 54 -6.79 -9.98 11.14
C THR A 54 -5.43 -10.02 11.83
N ALA A 55 -4.49 -9.31 11.27
CA ALA A 55 -3.19 -9.03 11.86
C ALA A 55 -2.84 -7.57 11.60
N TYR A 56 -1.92 -7.02 12.38
CA TYR A 56 -1.43 -5.67 12.13
C TYR A 56 0.08 -5.59 12.38
N TYR A 57 0.72 -4.67 11.69
CA TYR A 57 2.13 -4.35 11.86
C TYR A 57 2.35 -2.85 11.74
N PRO A 58 2.76 -2.16 12.83
CA PRO A 58 3.05 -0.74 12.79
C PRO A 58 4.36 -0.51 12.04
N CYS A 59 4.34 0.32 11.01
CA CYS A 59 5.50 0.63 10.20
C CYS A 59 5.39 2.02 9.58
N ASP A 60 6.52 2.76 9.57
CA ASP A 60 6.66 3.97 8.78
C ASP A 60 7.30 3.64 7.43
N LEU A 61 6.59 3.91 6.35
CA LEU A 61 7.06 3.71 4.98
C LEU A 61 8.02 4.82 4.49
N ALA A 62 8.24 5.87 5.29
CA ALA A 62 9.33 6.81 5.10
C ALA A 62 10.69 6.25 5.54
N ASP A 63 10.71 5.18 6.36
CA ASP A 63 11.93 4.41 6.67
C ASP A 63 12.30 3.54 5.46
N ASP A 64 13.55 3.65 5.00
CA ASP A 64 14.09 2.89 3.86
C ASP A 64 13.91 1.37 4.02
N LYS A 65 13.98 0.88 5.26
CA LYS A 65 13.78 -0.53 5.60
C LYS A 65 12.33 -0.90 5.85
N GLY A 66 11.41 0.08 5.87
CA GLY A 66 10.00 -0.14 6.17
C GLY A 66 9.35 -1.23 5.32
N PRO A 67 9.46 -1.18 3.98
CA PRO A 67 8.92 -2.23 3.11
C PRO A 67 9.48 -3.62 3.40
N GLN A 68 10.78 -3.75 3.66
CA GLN A 68 11.42 -5.02 4.00
C GLN A 68 10.91 -5.55 5.35
N LYS A 69 10.80 -4.70 6.37
CA LYS A 69 10.26 -5.08 7.69
C LYS A 69 8.84 -5.63 7.60
N ILE A 70 7.97 -5.02 6.77
CA ILE A 70 6.62 -5.52 6.54
C ILE A 70 6.66 -6.91 5.87
N TYR A 71 7.50 -7.08 4.87
CA TYR A 71 7.65 -8.36 4.18
C TYR A 71 8.15 -9.44 5.15
N ASP A 72 9.20 -9.16 5.92
CA ASP A 72 9.79 -10.09 6.89
C ASP A 72 8.78 -10.49 7.99
N TYR A 73 7.96 -9.53 8.44
CA TYR A 73 6.86 -9.81 9.35
C TYR A 73 5.87 -10.82 8.75
N CYS A 74 5.43 -10.62 7.51
CA CYS A 74 4.52 -11.54 6.84
C CYS A 74 5.14 -12.93 6.69
N GLU A 75 6.43 -13.02 6.34
CA GLU A 75 7.15 -14.29 6.23
C GLU A 75 7.27 -14.98 7.59
N SER A 76 7.64 -14.27 8.66
CA SER A 76 7.80 -14.82 10.01
C SER A 76 6.51 -15.41 10.58
N LYS A 77 5.35 -14.92 10.12
CA LYS A 77 4.03 -15.41 10.50
C LYS A 77 3.43 -16.41 9.51
N ASN A 78 4.17 -16.77 8.45
CA ASN A 78 3.70 -17.62 7.37
C ASN A 78 2.38 -17.12 6.73
N PHE A 79 2.20 -15.80 6.62
CA PHE A 79 1.03 -15.24 5.96
C PHE A 79 1.16 -15.36 4.43
N LYS A 80 0.22 -16.07 3.79
CA LYS A 80 0.09 -16.08 2.34
C LYS A 80 -0.62 -14.79 1.90
N VAL A 81 0.16 -13.77 1.49
CA VAL A 81 -0.39 -12.51 0.96
C VAL A 81 -0.77 -12.73 -0.50
N GLU A 82 -2.08 -12.76 -0.77
CA GLU A 82 -2.66 -12.90 -2.11
C GLU A 82 -3.11 -11.57 -2.71
N ILE A 83 -3.29 -10.55 -1.86
CA ILE A 83 -3.65 -9.19 -2.29
C ILE A 83 -2.72 -8.20 -1.60
N LEU A 84 -2.05 -7.36 -2.36
CA LEU A 84 -1.29 -6.21 -1.86
C LEU A 84 -2.01 -4.92 -2.25
N VAL A 85 -2.31 -4.06 -1.27
CA VAL A 85 -2.88 -2.73 -1.51
C VAL A 85 -1.88 -1.65 -1.07
N ASN A 86 -1.22 -1.07 -2.05
CA ASN A 86 -0.36 0.11 -1.88
C ASN A 86 -1.25 1.36 -1.84
N ASN A 87 -1.72 1.73 -0.65
CA ASN A 87 -2.61 2.87 -0.43
C ASN A 87 -1.97 3.99 0.40
N ALA A 88 -0.97 3.69 1.22
CA ALA A 88 -0.34 4.70 2.06
C ALA A 88 0.12 5.91 1.25
N GLY A 89 -0.20 7.10 1.74
CA GLY A 89 0.20 8.34 1.10
C GLY A 89 -0.34 9.55 1.84
N TYR A 90 0.30 10.67 1.63
CA TYR A 90 -0.09 11.99 2.11
C TYR A 90 0.47 13.04 1.18
N ALA A 91 -0.08 14.24 1.25
CA ALA A 91 0.43 15.40 0.57
C ALA A 91 0.96 16.41 1.61
N LEU A 92 2.02 17.11 1.28
CA LEU A 92 2.56 18.17 2.13
C LEU A 92 1.66 19.41 2.06
N PRO A 93 1.40 20.08 3.19
CA PRO A 93 0.42 21.18 3.24
C PRO A 93 0.95 22.52 2.73
N ASN A 94 2.27 22.72 2.73
CA ASN A 94 2.91 23.99 2.42
C ASN A 94 3.36 24.06 0.96
N SER A 95 3.82 25.22 0.54
CA SER A 95 4.47 25.42 -0.75
C SER A 95 5.83 24.70 -0.80
N PHE A 96 6.36 24.47 -1.99
CA PHE A 96 7.61 23.70 -2.18
C PHE A 96 8.82 24.37 -1.50
N GLU A 97 8.89 25.69 -1.54
CA GLU A 97 9.96 26.47 -0.92
C GLU A 97 9.89 26.50 0.62
N GLU A 98 8.73 26.23 1.20
CA GLU A 98 8.53 26.21 2.67
C GLU A 98 8.77 24.82 3.28
N ASN A 99 8.64 23.78 2.49
CA ASN A 99 8.91 22.41 2.96
C ASN A 99 10.42 22.18 3.09
N SER A 100 10.81 21.38 4.07
CA SER A 100 12.19 20.90 4.14
C SER A 100 12.48 19.85 3.06
N VAL A 101 13.72 19.76 2.61
CA VAL A 101 14.19 18.70 1.69
C VAL A 101 13.85 17.32 2.27
N GLU A 102 14.03 17.14 3.58
CA GLU A 102 13.74 15.88 4.27
C GLU A 102 12.25 15.50 4.19
N ASP A 103 11.32 16.46 4.31
CA ASP A 103 9.89 16.19 4.22
C ASP A 103 9.49 15.81 2.78
N GLU A 104 10.06 16.49 1.79
CA GLU A 104 9.85 16.15 0.38
C GLU A 104 10.39 14.74 0.05
N GLU A 105 11.59 14.39 0.52
CA GLU A 105 12.15 13.06 0.37
C GLU A 105 11.30 11.98 1.06
N LYS A 106 10.82 12.22 2.28
CA LYS A 106 9.91 11.31 2.99
C LYS A 106 8.61 11.10 2.20
N CYS A 107 8.07 12.17 1.63
CA CYS A 107 6.88 12.12 0.80
C CYS A 107 7.10 11.22 -0.43
N ILE A 108 8.20 11.42 -1.16
CA ILE A 108 8.59 10.57 -2.30
C ILE A 108 8.78 9.10 -1.87
N ARG A 109 9.40 8.85 -0.72
CA ARG A 109 9.57 7.49 -0.21
C ARG A 109 8.24 6.80 0.03
N VAL A 110 7.32 7.46 0.69
CA VAL A 110 5.99 6.88 0.99
C VAL A 110 5.17 6.69 -0.28
N LEU A 111 5.12 7.67 -1.16
CA LEU A 111 4.28 7.65 -2.37
C LEU A 111 4.87 6.83 -3.53
N GLY A 112 6.19 6.73 -3.62
CA GLY A 112 6.90 6.16 -4.78
C GLY A 112 7.73 4.93 -4.42
N THR A 113 8.87 5.12 -3.74
CA THR A 113 9.84 4.02 -3.52
C THR A 113 9.28 2.88 -2.69
N SER A 114 8.46 3.15 -1.68
CA SER A 114 7.82 2.09 -0.89
C SER A 114 6.86 1.24 -1.72
N VAL A 115 6.15 1.87 -2.66
CA VAL A 115 5.26 1.17 -3.61
C VAL A 115 6.04 0.21 -4.48
N ILE A 116 7.18 0.66 -5.05
CA ILE A 116 8.05 -0.20 -5.87
C ILE A 116 8.58 -1.38 -5.04
N SER A 117 9.09 -1.08 -3.84
CA SER A 117 9.72 -2.09 -2.98
C SER A 117 8.74 -3.15 -2.54
N LEU A 118 7.57 -2.77 -2.01
CA LEU A 118 6.51 -3.72 -1.62
C LEU A 118 6.02 -4.52 -2.83
N THR A 119 5.75 -3.85 -3.95
CA THR A 119 5.34 -4.52 -5.18
C THR A 119 6.36 -5.58 -5.58
N LYS A 120 7.66 -5.24 -5.62
CA LYS A 120 8.71 -6.18 -6.01
C LYS A 120 8.84 -7.38 -5.08
N LEU A 121 8.77 -7.14 -3.76
CA LEU A 121 8.88 -8.19 -2.75
C LEU A 121 7.72 -9.19 -2.85
N PHE A 122 6.48 -8.69 -2.88
CA PHE A 122 5.30 -9.55 -2.92
C PHE A 122 5.03 -10.15 -4.29
N LEU A 123 5.24 -9.42 -5.39
CA LEU A 123 5.06 -9.93 -6.75
C LEU A 123 5.90 -11.20 -6.99
N ARG A 124 7.17 -11.20 -6.58
CA ARG A 124 8.04 -12.38 -6.72
C ARG A 124 7.46 -13.63 -6.06
N LYS A 125 6.82 -13.44 -4.90
CA LYS A 125 6.19 -14.53 -4.16
C LYS A 125 4.86 -14.92 -4.77
N MET A 126 4.07 -13.96 -5.22
CA MET A 126 2.80 -14.19 -5.91
C MET A 126 3.01 -15.02 -7.18
N LEU A 127 4.00 -14.67 -8.01
CA LEU A 127 4.34 -15.43 -9.23
C LEU A 127 4.76 -16.87 -8.97
N LYS A 128 5.36 -17.15 -7.80
CA LYS A 128 5.72 -18.53 -7.40
C LYS A 128 4.54 -19.32 -6.82
N ASN A 129 3.49 -18.66 -6.36
CA ASN A 129 2.39 -19.24 -5.59
C ASN A 129 1.04 -19.14 -6.33
N GLU A 130 1.00 -19.43 -7.62
CA GLU A 130 -0.23 -19.44 -8.43
C GLU A 130 -0.91 -18.06 -8.60
N GLY A 131 -0.15 -16.98 -8.46
CA GLY A 131 -0.63 -15.63 -8.73
C GLY A 131 -1.01 -14.81 -7.50
N GLY A 132 -1.52 -13.62 -7.77
CA GLY A 132 -1.97 -12.65 -6.77
C GLY A 132 -2.50 -11.38 -7.40
N LYS A 133 -2.91 -10.43 -6.57
CA LYS A 133 -3.43 -9.14 -7.01
C LYS A 133 -2.69 -8.02 -6.32
N ILE A 134 -2.29 -7.02 -7.07
CA ILE A 134 -1.66 -5.80 -6.53
C ILE A 134 -2.53 -4.61 -6.94
N MET A 135 -2.90 -3.80 -5.97
CA MET A 135 -3.61 -2.54 -6.18
C MET A 135 -2.71 -1.39 -5.77
N ILE A 136 -2.57 -0.40 -6.64
CA ILE A 136 -1.88 0.86 -6.35
C ILE A 136 -2.93 1.96 -6.33
N VAL A 137 -3.17 2.56 -5.17
CA VAL A 137 -4.12 3.67 -5.06
C VAL A 137 -3.48 4.95 -5.60
N SER A 138 -3.93 5.36 -6.77
CA SER A 138 -3.49 6.56 -7.45
C SER A 138 -4.26 7.82 -6.97
N SER A 139 -4.33 8.82 -7.81
CA SER A 139 -5.03 10.08 -7.56
C SER A 139 -5.41 10.74 -8.87
N VAL A 140 -6.48 11.53 -8.86
CA VAL A 140 -6.79 12.45 -9.96
C VAL A 140 -5.64 13.43 -10.25
N ALA A 141 -4.81 13.73 -9.25
CA ALA A 141 -3.62 14.57 -9.42
C ALA A 141 -2.58 14.00 -10.39
N ALA A 142 -2.63 12.70 -10.69
CA ALA A 142 -1.78 12.08 -11.70
C ALA A 142 -2.15 12.48 -13.14
N PHE A 143 -3.34 13.02 -13.34
CA PHE A 143 -3.91 13.38 -14.63
C PHE A 143 -4.27 14.87 -14.73
N ALA A 144 -4.33 15.56 -13.58
CA ALA A 144 -4.65 16.99 -13.51
C ALA A 144 -3.45 17.86 -13.93
N PRO A 145 -3.70 19.10 -14.35
CA PRO A 145 -2.63 20.09 -14.53
C PRO A 145 -1.81 20.28 -13.25
N PRO A 146 -0.53 20.67 -13.35
CA PRO A 146 0.31 20.95 -12.19
C PRO A 146 -0.33 21.99 -11.26
N ALA A 147 -0.21 21.78 -9.96
CA ALA A 147 -0.65 22.70 -8.92
C ALA A 147 0.55 23.34 -8.23
N ALA A 148 0.42 24.61 -7.84
CA ALA A 148 1.49 25.34 -7.14
C ALA A 148 1.75 24.82 -5.74
N ILE A 149 0.73 24.21 -5.11
CA ILE A 149 0.84 23.52 -3.82
C ILE A 149 0.93 22.02 -4.11
N GLN A 150 1.68 21.26 -3.30
CA GLN A 150 1.88 19.82 -3.46
C GLN A 150 2.62 19.45 -4.77
N VAL A 151 3.66 20.20 -5.08
CA VAL A 151 4.41 20.11 -6.33
C VAL A 151 4.88 18.69 -6.68
N LEU A 152 5.27 17.88 -5.69
CA LEU A 152 5.70 16.51 -5.91
C LEU A 152 4.57 15.47 -5.91
N TYR A 153 3.42 15.78 -5.33
CA TYR A 153 2.35 14.78 -5.19
C TYR A 153 1.83 14.28 -6.56
N GLY A 154 1.45 15.19 -7.45
CA GLY A 154 1.01 14.85 -8.81
C GLY A 154 2.07 14.09 -9.61
N PRO A 155 3.31 14.62 -9.73
CA PRO A 155 4.39 13.92 -10.42
C PRO A 155 4.68 12.52 -9.89
N VAL A 156 4.71 12.31 -8.57
CA VAL A 156 4.94 10.97 -8.00
C VAL A 156 3.75 10.04 -8.26
N LYS A 157 2.51 10.54 -8.23
CA LYS A 157 1.33 9.75 -8.61
C LYS A 157 1.32 9.40 -10.10
N THR A 158 1.77 10.29 -10.98
CA THR A 158 1.98 10.00 -12.40
C THR A 158 3.05 8.91 -12.59
N PHE A 159 4.16 9.01 -11.86
CA PHE A 159 5.20 7.98 -11.87
C PHE A 159 4.64 6.61 -11.46
N THR A 160 3.86 6.51 -10.38
CA THR A 160 3.27 5.23 -9.95
C THR A 160 2.25 4.69 -10.94
N ASN A 161 1.51 5.54 -11.67
CA ASN A 161 0.63 5.12 -12.76
C ASN A 161 1.43 4.48 -13.90
N ARG A 162 2.50 5.15 -14.36
CA ARG A 162 3.36 4.62 -15.42
C ARG A 162 4.10 3.35 -15.02
N PHE A 163 4.50 3.25 -13.75
CA PHE A 163 5.05 2.03 -13.19
C PHE A 163 4.05 0.87 -13.25
N ASN A 164 2.78 1.12 -12.87
CA ASN A 164 1.70 0.15 -12.98
C ASN A 164 1.46 -0.32 -14.42
N ASP A 165 1.39 0.62 -15.38
CA ASP A 165 1.21 0.32 -16.80
C ASP A 165 2.32 -0.61 -17.31
N ALA A 166 3.58 -0.28 -16.98
CA ALA A 166 4.74 -1.06 -17.38
C ALA A 166 4.74 -2.48 -16.76
N LEU A 167 4.31 -2.62 -15.50
CA LEU A 167 4.19 -3.93 -14.87
C LEU A 167 3.15 -4.82 -15.55
N ASN A 168 2.00 -4.25 -15.93
CA ASN A 168 0.94 -5.01 -16.60
C ASN A 168 1.35 -5.51 -17.99
N ILE A 169 2.21 -4.77 -18.70
CA ILE A 169 2.79 -5.24 -19.98
C ILE A 169 3.80 -6.36 -19.72
N GLY A 170 4.57 -6.28 -18.63
CA GLY A 170 5.62 -7.26 -18.30
C GLY A 170 5.12 -8.56 -17.69
N THR A 171 3.86 -8.61 -17.21
CA THR A 171 3.24 -9.79 -16.58
C THR A 171 2.21 -10.43 -17.51
N ILE A 172 2.62 -10.75 -18.73
CA ILE A 172 1.75 -11.16 -19.87
C ILE A 172 1.00 -12.48 -19.63
N ASP A 173 1.42 -13.32 -18.70
CA ASP A 173 0.80 -14.62 -18.44
C ASP A 173 -0.46 -14.60 -17.55
N GLY A 174 -0.87 -13.42 -17.09
CA GLY A 174 -2.06 -13.25 -16.22
C GLY A 174 -1.92 -13.80 -14.80
N SER A 175 -0.73 -14.26 -14.40
CA SER A 175 -0.49 -14.84 -13.08
C SER A 175 -0.52 -13.80 -11.94
N ALA A 176 -0.34 -12.51 -12.25
CA ALA A 176 -0.55 -11.42 -11.31
C ALA A 176 -1.23 -10.23 -12.01
N LEU A 177 -2.32 -9.74 -11.43
CA LEU A 177 -3.03 -8.54 -11.91
C LEU A 177 -2.60 -7.34 -11.06
N VAL A 178 -2.05 -6.32 -11.71
CA VAL A 178 -1.75 -5.02 -11.09
C VAL A 178 -2.77 -4.00 -11.58
N THR A 179 -3.43 -3.29 -10.67
CA THR A 179 -4.48 -2.30 -10.99
C THR A 179 -4.29 -1.01 -10.20
N ILE A 180 -4.83 0.08 -10.72
CA ILE A 180 -4.82 1.43 -10.12
C ILE A 180 -6.18 1.75 -9.51
#